data_7b1ef4460132def3badab9a98d8ea130
#
_entry.id   7b1ef4460132def3badab9a98d8ea130
#
_cell.length_a   1.000
_cell.length_b   1.000
_cell.length_c   1.000
_cell.angle_alpha   90.00
_cell.angle_beta   90.00
_cell.angle_gamma   90.00
#
_symmetry.space_group_name_H-M   'P 1'
#
loop_
_entity.id
_entity.type
_entity.pdbx_description
1 polymer ?
#
loop_
_entity_poly.entity_id
_entity_poly.type
_entity_poly.pdbx_seq_one_letter_code
_entity_poly.pdbx_strand_id
1 'polypeptide(L)'
;NEPTFEKNIAALREAMPKPLQPGEIRARLGSGWIPTEVIEAFIEHLLAGIKIESIIYIPDLGSWKIKANIWPVTDFLLYSEWGTERRSALDLILSSLNAQTPIVHDTIDDKRVLNKDATIAAQAKLEKIEAAFEVWLWEEPERAERLAQLYNCLYNIYSRPRFDGSHLSLPGMNAEITMRPHQ
;
A
#
# COMPACT_ATOMS: atom_id res chain seq x y z
N ASN A 1 -11.55 37.66 -23.00
CA ASN A 1 -10.94 36.85 -21.92
C ASN A 1 -11.36 35.36 -21.92
N GLU A 2 -12.48 34.98 -22.55
CA GLU A 2 -12.89 33.55 -22.70
C GLU A 2 -11.88 32.71 -23.50
N PRO A 3 -11.32 33.12 -24.63
CA PRO A 3 -10.42 32.28 -25.41
C PRO A 3 -9.08 31.99 -24.70
N THR A 4 -8.68 32.80 -23.74
CA THR A 4 -7.46 32.55 -22.94
C THR A 4 -7.72 31.48 -21.87
N PHE A 5 -8.92 31.48 -21.30
CA PHE A 5 -9.34 30.48 -20.28
C PHE A 5 -9.47 29.09 -20.90
N GLU A 6 -10.08 28.98 -22.07
CA GLU A 6 -10.19 27.70 -22.80
C GLU A 6 -8.82 27.13 -23.20
N LYS A 7 -7.90 27.98 -23.66
CA LYS A 7 -6.51 27.58 -23.97
C LYS A 7 -5.80 27.07 -22.72
N ASN A 8 -5.97 27.74 -21.58
CA ASN A 8 -5.36 27.29 -20.31
C ASN A 8 -5.94 25.96 -19.82
N ILE A 9 -7.25 25.77 -19.95
CA ILE A 9 -7.89 24.49 -19.63
C ILE A 9 -7.37 23.38 -20.53
N ALA A 10 -7.25 23.62 -21.83
CA ALA A 10 -6.74 22.62 -22.77
C ALA A 10 -5.27 22.26 -22.44
N ALA A 11 -4.42 23.24 -22.17
CA ALA A 11 -3.04 23.02 -21.77
C ALA A 11 -2.92 22.26 -20.43
N LEU A 12 -3.77 22.59 -19.45
CA LEU A 12 -3.82 21.87 -18.18
C LEU A 12 -4.26 20.41 -18.37
N ARG A 13 -5.27 20.15 -19.18
CA ARG A 13 -5.72 18.78 -19.50
C ARG A 13 -4.64 17.97 -20.21
N GLU A 14 -3.87 18.59 -21.09
CA GLU A 14 -2.73 17.95 -21.77
C GLU A 14 -1.57 17.64 -20.79
N ALA A 15 -1.34 18.53 -19.85
CA ALA A 15 -0.30 18.37 -18.83
C ALA A 15 -0.68 17.38 -17.71
N MET A 16 -1.97 17.07 -17.53
CA MET A 16 -2.41 16.11 -16.51
C MET A 16 -1.92 14.70 -16.83
N PRO A 17 -1.43 13.94 -15.83
CA PRO A 17 -1.08 12.54 -16.02
C PRO A 17 -2.33 11.73 -16.37
N LYS A 18 -2.14 10.67 -17.15
CA LYS A 18 -3.23 9.74 -17.43
C LYS A 18 -3.65 9.04 -16.14
N PRO A 19 -4.97 8.91 -15.88
CA PRO A 19 -5.45 8.18 -14.73
C PRO A 19 -4.94 6.73 -14.74
N LEU A 20 -4.39 6.29 -13.61
CA LEU A 20 -3.99 4.91 -13.40
C LEU A 20 -5.21 4.03 -13.17
N GLN A 21 -5.18 2.84 -13.77
CA GLN A 21 -6.20 1.81 -13.55
C GLN A 21 -5.91 1.04 -12.25
N PRO A 22 -6.90 0.37 -11.65
CA PRO A 22 -6.72 -0.39 -10.41
C PRO A 22 -5.49 -1.32 -10.41
N GLY A 23 -5.27 -2.08 -11.48
CA GLY A 23 -4.12 -2.99 -11.62
C GLY A 23 -2.75 -2.33 -11.78
N GLU A 24 -2.71 -1.01 -12.03
CA GLU A 24 -1.46 -0.23 -12.14
C GLU A 24 -1.07 0.41 -10.81
N ILE A 25 -1.99 0.42 -9.83
CA ILE A 25 -1.78 1.04 -8.51
C ILE A 25 -1.27 -0.01 -7.53
N ARG A 26 -0.06 0.19 -7.02
CA ARG A 26 0.46 -0.66 -5.95
C ARG A 26 -0.16 -0.25 -4.62
N ALA A 27 -0.88 -1.16 -4.03
CA ALA A 27 -1.48 -1.00 -2.72
C ALA A 27 -0.93 -2.05 -1.75
N ARG A 28 -0.44 -1.60 -0.61
CA ARG A 28 -0.01 -2.48 0.49
C ARG A 28 -0.92 -2.27 1.68
N LEU A 29 -1.12 -3.31 2.44
CA LEU A 29 -1.78 -3.20 3.74
C LEU A 29 -0.98 -2.21 4.61
N GLY A 30 -1.64 -1.18 5.14
CA GLY A 30 -1.00 -0.07 5.87
C GLY A 30 -0.58 1.13 5.03
N SER A 31 -0.81 1.12 3.71
CA SER A 31 -0.62 2.32 2.89
C SER A 31 -1.52 3.45 3.38
N GLY A 32 -0.94 4.61 3.72
CA GLY A 32 -1.67 5.72 4.35
C GLY A 32 -2.74 6.40 3.50
N TRP A 33 -2.85 6.04 2.21
CA TRP A 33 -3.90 6.53 1.33
C TRP A 33 -5.17 5.66 1.33
N ILE A 34 -5.07 4.43 1.87
CA ILE A 34 -6.19 3.50 1.93
C ILE A 34 -7.04 3.86 3.15
N PRO A 35 -8.35 4.12 2.96
CA PRO A 35 -9.25 4.43 4.06
C PRO A 35 -9.33 3.31 5.10
N THR A 36 -9.47 3.69 6.38
CA THR A 36 -9.55 2.73 7.50
C THR A 36 -10.72 1.75 7.36
N GLU A 37 -11.86 2.20 6.82
CA GLU A 37 -13.01 1.34 6.57
C GLU A 37 -12.74 0.22 5.55
N VAL A 38 -11.79 0.42 4.63
CA VAL A 38 -11.37 -0.62 3.69
C VAL A 38 -10.49 -1.66 4.40
N ILE A 39 -9.65 -1.20 5.31
CA ILE A 39 -8.83 -2.10 6.15
C ILE A 39 -9.73 -2.92 7.08
N GLU A 40 -10.73 -2.28 7.70
CA GLU A 40 -11.74 -2.95 8.53
C GLU A 40 -12.46 -4.05 7.76
N ALA A 41 -13.01 -3.70 6.58
CA ALA A 41 -13.72 -4.64 5.73
C ALA A 41 -12.84 -5.83 5.28
N PHE A 42 -11.56 -5.60 5.03
CA PHE A 42 -10.64 -6.69 4.73
C PHE A 42 -10.41 -7.61 5.93
N ILE A 43 -10.21 -7.05 7.12
CA ILE A 43 -10.00 -7.86 8.33
C ILE A 43 -11.25 -8.68 8.66
N GLU A 44 -12.44 -8.09 8.50
CA GLU A 44 -13.71 -8.81 8.68
C GLU A 44 -13.91 -9.91 7.63
N HIS A 45 -13.48 -9.67 6.39
CA HIS A 45 -13.49 -10.69 5.34
C HIS A 45 -12.56 -11.86 5.65
N LEU A 46 -11.35 -11.55 6.12
CA LEU A 46 -10.32 -12.56 6.41
C LEU A 46 -10.63 -13.36 7.66
N LEU A 47 -11.09 -12.69 8.71
CA LEU A 47 -11.36 -13.23 10.04
C LEU A 47 -12.85 -13.17 10.34
N ALA A 48 -13.61 -14.04 9.66
CA ALA A 48 -15.06 -14.09 9.82
C ALA A 48 -15.47 -14.16 11.29
N GLY A 49 -16.34 -13.24 11.71
CA GLY A 49 -16.84 -13.12 13.08
C GLY A 49 -16.06 -12.17 13.97
N ILE A 50 -14.94 -11.62 13.54
CA ILE A 50 -14.22 -10.58 14.31
C ILE A 50 -15.14 -9.37 14.53
N LYS A 51 -15.00 -8.75 15.70
CA LYS A 51 -15.67 -7.48 15.99
C LYS A 51 -14.61 -6.41 16.21
N ILE A 52 -14.44 -5.56 15.22
CA ILE A 52 -13.49 -4.44 15.29
C ILE A 52 -14.14 -3.32 16.10
N GLU A 53 -13.47 -2.87 17.15
CA GLU A 53 -13.90 -1.73 17.96
C GLU A 53 -13.29 -0.44 17.41
N SER A 54 -12.03 -0.48 17.00
CA SER A 54 -11.35 0.67 16.38
C SER A 54 -10.08 0.27 15.65
N ILE A 55 -9.82 0.94 14.53
CA ILE A 55 -8.52 0.96 13.85
C ILE A 55 -8.06 2.42 13.82
N ILE A 56 -6.89 2.68 14.36
CA ILE A 56 -6.38 4.06 14.52
C ILE A 56 -4.96 4.11 13.99
N TYR A 57 -4.71 5.07 13.10
CA TYR A 57 -3.37 5.49 12.74
C TYR A 57 -2.94 6.63 13.67
N ILE A 58 -1.77 6.52 14.28
CA ILE A 58 -1.19 7.54 15.16
C ILE A 58 -0.06 8.22 14.39
N PRO A 59 -0.28 9.45 13.85
CA PRO A 59 0.69 10.11 12.98
C PRO A 59 2.03 10.38 13.68
N ASP A 60 2.01 10.78 14.95
CA ASP A 60 3.20 11.09 15.73
C ASP A 60 4.13 9.88 15.93
N LEU A 61 3.58 8.69 15.92
CA LEU A 61 4.32 7.43 16.06
C LEU A 61 4.51 6.71 14.71
N GLY A 62 3.84 7.17 13.66
CA GLY A 62 3.80 6.48 12.38
C GLY A 62 3.27 5.05 12.49
N SER A 63 2.36 4.78 13.41
CA SER A 63 1.95 3.43 13.75
C SER A 63 0.43 3.25 13.79
N TRP A 64 0.00 2.05 13.37
CA TRP A 64 -1.37 1.59 13.45
C TRP A 64 -1.63 0.85 14.75
N LYS A 65 -2.82 0.99 15.28
CA LYS A 65 -3.36 0.19 16.39
C LYS A 65 -4.71 -0.37 16.02
N ILE A 66 -4.93 -1.63 16.38
CA ILE A 66 -6.21 -2.32 16.22
C ILE A 66 -6.71 -2.68 17.60
N LYS A 67 -7.97 -2.37 17.88
CA LYS A 67 -8.70 -2.88 19.03
C LYS A 67 -9.89 -3.68 18.50
N ALA A 68 -9.89 -4.98 18.77
CA ALA A 68 -10.91 -5.89 18.27
C ALA A 68 -11.21 -7.00 19.29
N ASN A 69 -12.46 -7.47 19.28
CA ASN A 69 -12.84 -8.67 19.99
C ASN A 69 -12.71 -9.88 19.06
N ILE A 70 -11.73 -10.72 19.36
CA ILE A 70 -11.41 -11.94 18.58
C ILE A 70 -12.17 -13.17 19.08
N TRP A 71 -12.90 -13.08 20.17
CA TRP A 71 -13.59 -14.21 20.79
C TRP A 71 -14.52 -14.99 19.85
N PRO A 72 -15.24 -14.35 18.92
CA PRO A 72 -16.08 -15.09 17.97
C PRO A 72 -15.30 -15.73 16.81
N VAL A 73 -14.02 -15.40 16.63
CA VAL A 73 -13.18 -15.93 15.53
C VAL A 73 -12.69 -17.32 15.89
N THR A 74 -12.76 -18.25 14.96
CA THR A 74 -12.28 -19.62 15.20
C THR A 74 -10.76 -19.67 15.32
N ASP A 75 -10.25 -20.56 16.21
CA ASP A 75 -8.81 -20.81 16.37
C ASP A 75 -8.15 -21.23 15.05
N PHE A 76 -8.89 -21.91 14.20
CA PHE A 76 -8.40 -22.27 12.86
C PHE A 76 -8.01 -21.04 12.03
N LEU A 77 -8.86 -20.02 11.98
CA LEU A 77 -8.56 -18.79 11.25
C LEU A 77 -7.42 -18.01 11.89
N LEU A 78 -7.41 -17.94 13.23
CA LEU A 78 -6.42 -17.16 13.98
C LEU A 78 -5.03 -17.75 13.98
N TYR A 79 -4.91 -19.10 14.12
CA TYR A 79 -3.64 -19.75 14.41
C TYR A 79 -3.20 -20.79 13.38
N SER A 80 -4.06 -21.15 12.42
CA SER A 80 -3.73 -22.12 11.37
C SER A 80 -3.80 -21.55 9.98
N GLU A 81 -4.96 -20.98 9.58
CA GLU A 81 -5.16 -20.52 8.21
C GLU A 81 -4.35 -19.24 7.92
N TRP A 82 -4.51 -18.23 8.77
CA TRP A 82 -3.89 -16.91 8.59
C TRP A 82 -2.82 -16.56 9.62
N GLY A 83 -2.70 -17.34 10.66
CA GLY A 83 -1.69 -17.19 11.69
C GLY A 83 -0.86 -18.45 11.90
N THR A 84 -0.09 -18.43 12.98
CA THR A 84 0.67 -19.55 13.51
C THR A 84 0.36 -19.70 14.99
N GLU A 85 0.70 -20.85 15.61
CA GLU A 85 0.55 -21.06 17.06
C GLU A 85 1.24 -19.98 17.91
N ARG A 86 2.28 -19.35 17.38
CA ARG A 86 3.11 -18.35 18.08
C ARG A 86 2.75 -16.90 17.72
N ARG A 87 2.05 -16.68 16.63
CA ARG A 87 1.61 -15.37 16.15
C ARG A 87 0.22 -15.48 15.56
N SER A 88 -0.73 -14.81 16.17
CA SER A 88 -2.10 -14.78 15.65
C SER A 88 -2.19 -14.05 14.32
N ALA A 89 -3.23 -14.33 13.55
CA ALA A 89 -3.51 -13.61 12.30
C ALA A 89 -3.61 -12.10 12.53
N LEU A 90 -4.25 -11.66 13.64
CA LEU A 90 -4.39 -10.25 13.97
C LEU A 90 -3.03 -9.58 14.27
N ASP A 91 -2.11 -10.30 14.97
CA ASP A 91 -0.74 -9.80 15.19
C ASP A 91 0.03 -9.65 13.89
N LEU A 92 -0.16 -10.57 12.93
CA LEU A 92 0.48 -10.50 11.61
C LEU A 92 -0.09 -9.35 10.78
N ILE A 93 -1.41 -9.16 10.78
CA ILE A 93 -2.07 -8.02 10.14
C ILE A 93 -1.54 -6.71 10.72
N LEU A 94 -1.45 -6.60 12.04
CA LEU A 94 -0.89 -5.41 12.68
C LEU A 94 0.59 -5.20 12.33
N SER A 95 1.36 -6.28 12.18
CA SER A 95 2.75 -6.21 11.72
C SER A 95 2.84 -5.67 10.28
N SER A 96 1.97 -6.15 9.37
CA SER A 96 1.91 -5.63 7.99
C SER A 96 1.50 -4.16 7.94
N LEU A 97 0.47 -3.76 8.69
CA LEU A 97 0.05 -2.36 8.79
C LEU A 97 1.19 -1.43 9.21
N ASN A 98 2.07 -1.92 10.09
CA ASN A 98 3.21 -1.16 10.61
C ASN A 98 4.51 -1.41 9.82
N ALA A 99 4.45 -2.09 8.68
CA ALA A 99 5.62 -2.48 7.88
C ALA A 99 6.71 -3.19 8.71
N GLN A 100 6.29 -4.02 9.68
CA GLN A 100 7.18 -4.75 10.57
C GLN A 100 7.28 -6.21 10.15
N THR A 101 8.49 -6.73 10.09
CA THR A 101 8.72 -8.16 9.87
C THR A 101 8.51 -8.93 11.16
N PRO A 102 7.63 -9.94 11.21
CA PRO A 102 7.41 -10.72 12.41
C PRO A 102 8.66 -11.54 12.79
N ILE A 103 9.02 -11.50 14.06
CA ILE A 103 10.11 -12.26 14.63
C ILE A 103 9.56 -13.03 15.85
N VAL A 104 9.89 -14.31 15.95
CA VAL A 104 9.50 -15.17 17.05
C VAL A 104 10.72 -15.56 17.88
N HIS A 105 10.59 -15.43 19.20
CA HIS A 105 11.63 -15.81 20.14
C HIS A 105 11.10 -16.86 21.11
N ASP A 106 11.95 -17.77 21.52
CA ASP A 106 11.73 -18.67 22.65
C ASP A 106 12.47 -18.12 23.87
N THR A 107 12.01 -18.51 25.06
CA THR A 107 12.71 -18.21 26.31
C THR A 107 13.36 -19.49 26.78
N ILE A 108 14.69 -19.54 26.77
CA ILE A 108 15.51 -20.66 27.23
C ILE A 108 16.44 -20.10 28.32
N ASP A 109 16.34 -20.64 29.52
CA ASP A 109 17.16 -20.19 30.68
C ASP A 109 17.10 -18.66 30.88
N ASP A 110 15.89 -18.10 30.87
CA ASP A 110 15.57 -16.67 30.97
C ASP A 110 16.19 -15.78 29.87
N LYS A 111 16.73 -16.38 28.81
CA LYS A 111 17.27 -15.66 27.64
C LYS A 111 16.33 -15.78 26.46
N ARG A 112 16.13 -14.65 25.77
CA ARG A 112 15.39 -14.63 24.50
C ARG A 112 16.29 -15.16 23.38
N VAL A 113 15.89 -16.29 22.80
CA VAL A 113 16.59 -16.95 21.69
C VAL A 113 15.69 -16.90 20.45
N LEU A 114 16.27 -16.53 19.31
CA LEU A 114 15.53 -16.50 18.04
C LEU A 114 15.08 -17.90 17.63
N ASN A 115 13.78 -18.11 17.48
CA ASN A 115 13.21 -19.30 16.85
C ASN A 115 13.11 -19.08 15.35
N LYS A 116 14.06 -19.62 14.59
CA LYS A 116 14.15 -19.43 13.13
C LYS A 116 12.94 -20.03 12.41
N ASP A 117 12.55 -21.25 12.75
CA ASP A 117 11.47 -21.98 12.07
C ASP A 117 10.11 -21.29 12.29
N ALA A 118 9.82 -20.91 13.52
CA ALA A 118 8.60 -20.17 13.86
C ALA A 118 8.60 -18.76 13.23
N THR A 119 9.76 -18.13 13.07
CA THR A 119 9.91 -16.84 12.40
C THR A 119 9.61 -16.96 10.90
N ILE A 120 10.18 -17.97 10.23
CA ILE A 120 9.93 -18.23 8.80
C ILE A 120 8.45 -18.55 8.58
N ALA A 121 7.86 -19.39 9.44
CA ALA A 121 6.43 -19.70 9.35
C ALA A 121 5.54 -18.46 9.52
N ALA A 122 5.87 -17.56 10.44
CA ALA A 122 5.13 -16.32 10.64
C ALA A 122 5.29 -15.36 9.44
N GLN A 123 6.48 -15.26 8.86
CA GLN A 123 6.74 -14.46 7.66
C GLN A 123 5.96 -14.99 6.44
N ALA A 124 5.94 -16.30 6.22
CA ALA A 124 5.16 -16.91 5.14
C ALA A 124 3.65 -16.65 5.29
N LYS A 125 3.13 -16.64 6.53
CA LYS A 125 1.72 -16.28 6.77
C LYS A 125 1.47 -14.79 6.52
N LEU A 126 2.41 -13.92 6.89
CA LEU A 126 2.32 -12.50 6.58
C LEU A 126 2.25 -12.25 5.07
N GLU A 127 3.15 -12.87 4.30
CA GLU A 127 3.14 -12.76 2.84
C GLU A 127 1.81 -13.26 2.23
N LYS A 128 1.24 -14.36 2.79
CA LYS A 128 -0.07 -14.86 2.39
C LYS A 128 -1.18 -13.84 2.64
N ILE A 129 -1.17 -13.15 3.79
CA ILE A 129 -2.14 -12.10 4.13
C ILE A 129 -2.00 -10.91 3.17
N GLU A 130 -0.77 -10.48 2.90
CA GLU A 130 -0.49 -9.36 1.98
C GLU A 130 -0.94 -9.66 0.55
N ALA A 131 -0.68 -10.87 0.07
CA ALA A 131 -1.15 -11.30 -1.24
C ALA A 131 -2.69 -11.38 -1.30
N ALA A 132 -3.33 -11.90 -0.25
CA ALA A 132 -4.78 -11.93 -0.14
C ALA A 132 -5.39 -10.52 -0.14
N PHE A 133 -4.74 -9.56 0.54
CA PHE A 133 -5.18 -8.18 0.54
C PHE A 133 -5.12 -7.55 -0.86
N GLU A 134 -4.02 -7.75 -1.58
CA GLU A 134 -3.83 -7.18 -2.91
C GLU A 134 -4.91 -7.70 -3.89
N VAL A 135 -5.21 -8.99 -3.84
CA VAL A 135 -6.28 -9.58 -4.67
C VAL A 135 -7.64 -9.04 -4.27
N TRP A 136 -7.98 -9.14 -2.98
CA TRP A 136 -9.28 -8.71 -2.45
C TRP A 136 -9.55 -7.23 -2.70
N LEU A 137 -8.54 -6.36 -2.60
CA LEU A 137 -8.69 -4.92 -2.74
C LEU A 137 -9.30 -4.52 -4.09
N TRP A 138 -8.92 -5.23 -5.15
CA TRP A 138 -9.30 -4.93 -6.53
C TRP A 138 -10.39 -5.87 -7.09
N GLU A 139 -10.84 -6.86 -6.31
CA GLU A 139 -11.80 -7.86 -6.76
C GLU A 139 -13.19 -7.26 -7.01
N GLU A 140 -13.65 -6.37 -6.14
CA GLU A 140 -14.95 -5.72 -6.24
C GLU A 140 -14.85 -4.45 -7.08
N PRO A 141 -15.59 -4.35 -8.22
CA PRO A 141 -15.47 -3.23 -9.15
C PRO A 141 -15.73 -1.85 -8.53
N GLU A 142 -16.76 -1.73 -7.71
CA GLU A 142 -17.12 -0.45 -7.07
C GLU A 142 -16.03 0.04 -6.12
N ARG A 143 -15.47 -0.87 -5.31
CA ARG A 143 -14.35 -0.57 -4.42
C ARG A 143 -13.11 -0.20 -5.23
N ALA A 144 -12.80 -0.98 -6.26
CA ALA A 144 -11.64 -0.76 -7.12
C ALA A 144 -11.69 0.61 -7.82
N GLU A 145 -12.85 0.98 -8.39
CA GLU A 145 -13.03 2.27 -9.03
C GLU A 145 -12.90 3.43 -8.04
N ARG A 146 -13.57 3.33 -6.87
CA ARG A 146 -13.49 4.35 -5.82
C ARG A 146 -12.06 4.56 -5.34
N LEU A 147 -11.31 3.49 -5.12
CA LEU A 147 -9.92 3.57 -4.65
C LEU A 147 -8.99 4.09 -5.75
N ALA A 148 -9.19 3.71 -7.01
CA ALA A 148 -8.41 4.24 -8.12
C ALA A 148 -8.65 5.75 -8.30
N GLN A 149 -9.89 6.21 -8.19
CA GLN A 149 -10.22 7.65 -8.21
C GLN A 149 -9.55 8.40 -7.07
N LEU A 150 -9.63 7.86 -5.84
CA LEU A 150 -8.97 8.44 -4.66
C LEU A 150 -7.46 8.56 -4.86
N TYR A 151 -6.82 7.49 -5.33
CA TYR A 151 -5.38 7.47 -5.58
C TYR A 151 -4.98 8.50 -6.65
N ASN A 152 -5.69 8.51 -7.77
CA ASN A 152 -5.42 9.47 -8.86
C ASN A 152 -5.60 10.92 -8.39
N CYS A 153 -6.59 11.17 -7.54
CA CYS A 153 -6.86 12.50 -7.00
C CYS A 153 -5.77 12.99 -6.02
N LEU A 154 -5.16 12.09 -5.26
CA LEU A 154 -4.20 12.43 -4.21
C LEU A 154 -2.73 12.34 -4.66
N TYR A 155 -2.40 11.38 -5.53
CA TYR A 155 -1.02 11.02 -5.83
C TYR A 155 -0.65 11.09 -7.31
N ASN A 156 -1.62 11.00 -8.23
CA ASN A 156 -1.37 11.06 -9.67
C ASN A 156 -1.71 12.46 -10.25
N ILE A 157 -1.36 13.51 -9.50
CA ILE A 157 -1.66 14.90 -9.86
C ILE A 157 -0.49 15.62 -10.53
N TYR A 158 0.68 14.98 -10.60
CA TYR A 158 1.89 15.59 -11.12
C TYR A 158 2.50 14.77 -12.25
N SER A 159 2.60 15.40 -13.43
CA SER A 159 3.36 14.87 -14.56
C SER A 159 4.79 15.39 -14.48
N ARG A 160 5.77 14.50 -14.47
CA ARG A 160 7.18 14.92 -14.52
C ARG A 160 7.46 15.58 -15.85
N PRO A 161 8.00 16.82 -15.87
CA PRO A 161 8.39 17.46 -17.11
C PRO A 161 9.46 16.59 -17.80
N ARG A 162 9.26 16.35 -19.08
CA ARG A 162 10.26 15.66 -19.91
C ARG A 162 11.07 16.74 -20.62
N PHE A 163 12.31 16.88 -20.22
CA PHE A 163 13.25 17.76 -20.89
C PHE A 163 14.03 16.92 -21.89
N ASP A 164 13.81 17.17 -23.17
CA ASP A 164 14.53 16.54 -24.28
C ASP A 164 15.76 17.35 -24.72
N GLY A 165 15.98 18.50 -24.09
CA GLY A 165 17.08 19.43 -24.46
C GLY A 165 16.90 20.16 -25.78
N SER A 166 15.82 19.93 -26.52
CA SER A 166 15.58 20.54 -27.83
C SER A 166 15.53 22.05 -27.82
N HIS A 167 15.21 22.66 -26.67
CA HIS A 167 15.16 24.10 -26.43
C HIS A 167 16.52 24.71 -26.06
N LEU A 168 17.53 23.88 -25.80
CA LEU A 168 18.85 24.38 -25.41
C LEU A 168 19.63 24.83 -26.63
N SER A 169 20.11 26.08 -26.59
CA SER A 169 21.10 26.60 -27.53
C SER A 169 22.48 26.56 -26.85
N LEU A 170 23.43 25.86 -27.44
CA LEU A 170 24.77 25.72 -26.90
C LEU A 170 25.73 26.58 -27.73
N PRO A 171 25.99 27.85 -27.33
CA PRO A 171 26.90 28.73 -28.06
C PRO A 171 28.31 28.12 -28.08
N GLY A 172 28.89 28.00 -29.30
CA GLY A 172 30.23 27.44 -29.49
C GLY A 172 30.28 25.92 -29.72
N MET A 173 29.15 25.23 -29.74
CA MET A 173 29.10 23.81 -30.15
C MET A 173 29.14 23.72 -31.70
N ASN A 174 29.86 22.73 -32.22
CA ASN A 174 29.87 22.44 -33.64
C ASN A 174 28.47 21.99 -34.09
N ALA A 175 27.90 22.68 -35.10
CA ALA A 175 26.56 22.41 -35.62
C ALA A 175 26.37 21.02 -36.26
N GLU A 176 27.46 20.34 -36.60
CA GLU A 176 27.44 18.96 -37.14
C GLU A 176 27.26 17.87 -36.03
N ILE A 177 27.39 18.26 -34.76
CA ILE A 177 27.22 17.31 -33.65
C ILE A 177 25.79 17.30 -33.21
N THR A 178 25.10 16.18 -33.44
CA THR A 178 23.77 15.90 -32.88
C THR A 178 23.90 15.23 -31.51
N MET A 179 23.37 15.89 -30.48
CA MET A 179 23.38 15.30 -29.12
C MET A 179 22.44 14.10 -29.04
N ARG A 180 22.81 13.13 -28.22
CA ARG A 180 21.96 11.99 -27.92
C ARG A 180 20.85 12.37 -26.95
N PRO A 181 19.69 11.67 -26.92
CA PRO A 181 18.53 12.02 -26.08
C PRO A 181 18.81 12.14 -24.58
N HIS A 182 19.93 11.59 -24.10
CA HIS A 182 20.35 11.62 -22.69
C HIS A 182 21.44 12.67 -22.39
N GLN A 183 21.88 13.40 -23.36
CA GLN A 183 22.85 14.51 -23.28
C GLN A 183 22.13 15.87 -23.31
#